data_9cb44ab81021be774938084aa6695b5e
#
_entry.id   9cb44ab81021be774938084aa6695b5e
#
_cell.length_a   1.000
_cell.length_b   1.000
_cell.length_c   1.000
_cell.angle_alpha   90.00
_cell.angle_beta   90.00
_cell.angle_gamma   90.00
#
_symmetry.space_group_name_H-M   'P 1'
#
loop_
_entity.id
_entity.type
_entity.pdbx_description
1 polymer ?
#
loop_
_entity_poly.entity_id
_entity_poly.type
_entity_poly.pdbx_seq_one_letter_code
_entity_poly.pdbx_strand_id
1 'polypeptide(L)'
;MSGFNVAVVGATGQVGRVMRTLLEERQFPVETIRFFSSARSAGTTLPWKGQDIVVEDVATADYSGIDIAVFSAGATASREYAPKFAAAGAVVVDNSSAWRKDPEVPLVVSEVNPDDVDNRPKGIIANPNCTTMAAMPVLKPLVEAAGGIKRLFVSSYQAVSGSGRAGVAELTSQIEAGVKQDLAGLALDGRAVTLPEPGVYVAPIAFDVVPLAGSIVDDGSEETDEEQKLRNESRRILHTPDLAVSGTCVRVPVYTGHTLTIHAEFAGDITPDQARVLLAEAPGVRLVDVPTPLEAAGRDEVLVGRIRQDQAVDGNRGLVLVVSGDNLRKGAALNAVQVAEVVAQRLR
;
A
#
# COMPACT_ATOMS: atom_id res chain seq x y z
N MET A 1 -16.75 -6.58 26.31
CA MET A 1 -16.02 -7.57 25.49
C MET A 1 -14.54 -7.43 25.84
N SER A 2 -13.84 -8.53 26.11
CA SER A 2 -12.39 -8.52 26.36
C SER A 2 -11.67 -7.98 25.13
N GLY A 3 -10.68 -7.13 25.31
CA GLY A 3 -9.80 -6.64 24.27
C GLY A 3 -8.79 -7.71 23.83
N PHE A 4 -7.90 -7.35 22.90
CA PHE A 4 -6.81 -8.18 22.42
C PHE A 4 -5.46 -7.64 22.91
N ASN A 5 -4.52 -8.53 23.11
CA ASN A 5 -3.12 -8.18 23.32
C ASN A 5 -2.47 -7.94 21.95
N VAL A 6 -2.16 -6.69 21.65
CA VAL A 6 -1.72 -6.27 20.32
C VAL A 6 -0.23 -5.90 20.33
N ALA A 7 0.48 -6.35 19.31
CA ALA A 7 1.85 -5.93 19.04
C ALA A 7 1.93 -5.07 17.78
N VAL A 8 2.74 -4.00 17.80
CA VAL A 8 3.16 -3.26 16.62
C VAL A 8 4.66 -3.43 16.44
N VAL A 9 5.08 -4.14 15.40
CA VAL A 9 6.48 -4.42 15.10
C VAL A 9 6.97 -3.46 14.01
N GLY A 10 8.07 -2.75 14.30
CA GLY A 10 8.50 -1.59 13.52
C GLY A 10 7.79 -0.29 13.94
N ALA A 11 7.35 -0.21 15.20
CA ALA A 11 6.54 0.87 15.75
C ALA A 11 7.16 2.28 15.64
N THR A 12 8.50 2.38 15.53
CA THR A 12 9.24 3.64 15.37
C THR A 12 9.34 4.12 13.92
N GLY A 13 8.94 3.27 12.95
CA GLY A 13 8.97 3.56 11.52
C GLY A 13 7.85 4.51 11.09
N GLN A 14 7.91 4.99 9.84
CA GLN A 14 6.90 5.88 9.26
C GLN A 14 5.52 5.22 9.22
N VAL A 15 5.41 4.01 8.67
CA VAL A 15 4.16 3.25 8.62
C VAL A 15 3.75 2.77 10.02
N GLY A 16 4.69 2.34 10.88
CA GLY A 16 4.40 1.96 12.25
C GLY A 16 3.76 3.08 13.08
N ARG A 17 4.18 4.35 12.83
CA ARG A 17 3.50 5.51 13.41
C ARG A 17 2.05 5.61 12.95
N VAL A 18 1.79 5.46 11.66
CA VAL A 18 0.42 5.50 11.11
C VAL A 18 -0.41 4.33 11.66
N MET A 19 0.15 3.12 11.78
CA MET A 19 -0.54 1.98 12.40
C MET A 19 -0.99 2.27 13.83
N ARG A 20 -0.11 2.86 14.65
CA ARG A 20 -0.45 3.25 16.04
C ARG A 20 -1.60 4.27 16.05
N THR A 21 -1.52 5.29 15.23
CA THR A 21 -2.57 6.30 15.09
C THR A 21 -3.90 5.67 14.67
N LEU A 22 -3.89 4.78 13.67
CA LEU A 22 -5.10 4.13 13.16
C LEU A 22 -5.73 3.16 14.17
N LEU A 23 -4.94 2.40 14.92
CA LEU A 23 -5.47 1.55 15.99
C LEU A 23 -6.24 2.37 17.04
N GLU A 24 -5.80 3.61 17.29
CA GLU A 24 -6.47 4.53 18.22
C GLU A 24 -7.70 5.19 17.58
N GLU A 25 -7.57 5.79 16.37
CA GLU A 25 -8.66 6.44 15.62
C GLU A 25 -9.84 5.49 15.38
N ARG A 26 -9.55 4.24 15.04
CA ARG A 26 -10.54 3.19 14.77
C ARG A 26 -11.05 2.47 16.00
N GLN A 27 -10.59 2.88 17.19
CA GLN A 27 -10.99 2.27 18.45
C GLN A 27 -10.82 0.74 18.46
N PHE A 28 -9.71 0.26 17.86
CA PHE A 28 -9.40 -1.17 17.86
C PHE A 28 -9.47 -1.72 19.29
N PRO A 29 -10.08 -2.89 19.53
CA PRO A 29 -10.32 -3.42 20.87
C PRO A 29 -9.01 -3.94 21.52
N VAL A 30 -8.16 -3.04 21.93
CA VAL A 30 -6.87 -3.32 22.58
C VAL A 30 -7.06 -3.42 24.07
N GLU A 31 -6.65 -4.54 24.67
CA GLU A 31 -6.50 -4.72 26.12
C GLU A 31 -5.09 -4.31 26.55
N THR A 32 -4.07 -4.86 25.89
CA THR A 32 -2.67 -4.44 26.08
C THR A 32 -2.03 -4.14 24.73
N ILE A 33 -1.08 -3.20 24.73
CA ILE A 33 -0.29 -2.89 23.53
C ILE A 33 1.20 -3.01 23.85
N ARG A 34 1.95 -3.60 22.92
CA ARG A 34 3.40 -3.71 22.98
C ARG A 34 4.00 -3.18 21.68
N PHE A 35 5.09 -2.43 21.80
CA PHE A 35 5.80 -1.85 20.65
C PHE A 35 7.17 -2.49 20.53
N PHE A 36 7.47 -2.98 19.32
CA PHE A 36 8.74 -3.62 19.01
C PHE A 36 9.48 -2.87 17.91
N SER A 37 10.80 -2.81 18.05
CA SER A 37 11.70 -2.28 17.02
C SER A 37 13.07 -2.95 17.14
N SER A 38 14.06 -2.50 16.34
CA SER A 38 15.44 -2.98 16.48
C SER A 38 16.08 -2.48 17.78
N ALA A 39 17.17 -3.14 18.22
CA ALA A 39 17.98 -2.75 19.38
C ALA A 39 18.33 -1.25 19.42
N ARG A 40 18.53 -0.61 18.24
CA ARG A 40 18.81 0.84 18.15
C ARG A 40 17.68 1.72 18.74
N SER A 41 16.44 1.27 18.66
CA SER A 41 15.27 2.03 19.14
C SER A 41 14.70 1.47 20.44
N ALA A 42 15.16 0.31 20.88
CA ALA A 42 14.74 -0.30 22.15
C ALA A 42 15.05 0.63 23.34
N GLY A 43 14.17 0.62 24.34
CA GLY A 43 14.25 1.48 25.52
C GLY A 43 13.71 2.91 25.31
N THR A 44 13.45 3.35 24.07
CA THR A 44 12.72 4.60 23.84
C THR A 44 11.24 4.43 24.16
N THR A 45 10.52 5.51 24.42
CA THR A 45 9.08 5.48 24.66
C THR A 45 8.30 6.06 23.50
N LEU A 46 7.10 5.52 23.27
CA LEU A 46 6.15 6.01 22.30
C LEU A 46 4.78 6.21 22.95
N PRO A 47 4.08 7.33 22.66
CA PRO A 47 2.78 7.60 23.26
C PRO A 47 1.71 6.67 22.70
N TRP A 48 0.80 6.23 23.58
CA TRP A 48 -0.40 5.47 23.28
C TRP A 48 -1.51 5.79 24.28
N LYS A 49 -2.64 6.35 23.83
CA LYS A 49 -3.80 6.70 24.69
C LYS A 49 -3.42 7.40 25.99
N GLY A 50 -2.49 8.37 25.92
CA GLY A 50 -2.02 9.15 27.07
C GLY A 50 -1.02 8.45 27.98
N GLN A 51 -0.54 7.26 27.61
CA GLN A 51 0.53 6.52 28.31
C GLN A 51 1.79 6.44 27.43
N ASP A 52 2.93 6.38 28.06
CA ASP A 52 4.21 6.14 27.39
C ASP A 52 4.53 4.64 27.43
N ILE A 53 4.56 3.99 26.27
CA ILE A 53 4.88 2.58 26.12
C ILE A 53 6.35 2.44 25.72
N VAL A 54 7.10 1.64 26.46
CA VAL A 54 8.51 1.35 26.15
C VAL A 54 8.61 0.47 24.91
N VAL A 55 9.50 0.82 23.99
CA VAL A 55 9.80 0.03 22.79
C VAL A 55 10.73 -1.12 23.19
N GLU A 56 10.34 -2.34 22.87
CA GLU A 56 11.10 -3.55 23.12
C GLU A 56 12.00 -3.90 21.93
N ASP A 57 13.14 -4.54 22.22
CA ASP A 57 13.98 -5.12 21.16
C ASP A 57 13.33 -6.38 20.63
N VAL A 58 12.94 -6.34 19.35
CA VAL A 58 12.30 -7.49 18.69
C VAL A 58 13.18 -8.75 18.67
N ALA A 59 14.50 -8.62 18.80
CA ALA A 59 15.41 -9.77 18.74
C ALA A 59 15.45 -10.57 20.06
N THR A 60 15.18 -9.93 21.20
CA THR A 60 15.38 -10.52 22.54
C THR A 60 14.10 -10.61 23.38
N ALA A 61 13.02 -10.00 22.92
CA ALA A 61 11.75 -9.97 23.65
C ALA A 61 11.06 -11.35 23.69
N ASP A 62 10.25 -11.56 24.71
CA ASP A 62 9.28 -12.64 24.79
C ASP A 62 8.00 -12.27 24.00
N TYR A 63 7.54 -13.14 23.11
CA TYR A 63 6.34 -12.91 22.29
C TYR A 63 5.07 -13.56 22.85
N SER A 64 5.17 -14.22 24.00
CA SER A 64 4.03 -14.91 24.61
C SER A 64 2.88 -13.95 24.94
N GLY A 65 1.65 -14.45 24.85
CA GLY A 65 0.44 -13.73 25.22
C GLY A 65 0.00 -12.63 24.24
N ILE A 66 0.60 -12.54 23.05
CA ILE A 66 0.17 -11.64 21.97
C ILE A 66 -0.88 -12.37 21.13
N ASP A 67 -2.04 -11.74 20.90
CA ASP A 67 -3.11 -12.29 20.08
C ASP A 67 -2.96 -11.88 18.61
N ILE A 68 -2.63 -10.59 18.37
CA ILE A 68 -2.51 -10.03 17.03
C ILE A 68 -1.24 -9.17 16.95
N ALA A 69 -0.43 -9.41 15.92
CA ALA A 69 0.79 -8.63 15.67
C ALA A 69 0.76 -7.98 14.28
N VAL A 70 0.81 -6.63 14.21
CA VAL A 70 0.92 -5.88 12.96
C VAL A 70 2.37 -5.51 12.71
N PHE A 71 2.90 -5.94 11.56
CA PHE A 71 4.31 -5.80 11.20
C PHE A 71 4.54 -4.74 10.13
N SER A 72 5.49 -3.84 10.38
CA SER A 72 6.05 -2.91 9.40
C SER A 72 7.54 -2.68 9.65
N ALA A 73 8.32 -3.77 9.69
CA ALA A 73 9.74 -3.76 10.02
C ALA A 73 10.65 -4.08 8.81
N GLY A 74 10.09 -4.15 7.62
CA GLY A 74 10.80 -4.56 6.38
C GLY A 74 10.90 -6.07 6.22
N ALA A 75 11.20 -6.52 4.99
CA ALA A 75 11.12 -7.93 4.60
C ALA A 75 12.11 -8.83 5.38
N THR A 76 13.33 -8.35 5.64
CA THR A 76 14.34 -9.14 6.37
C THR A 76 13.90 -9.43 7.79
N ALA A 77 13.49 -8.41 8.53
CA ALA A 77 13.02 -8.58 9.90
C ALA A 77 11.72 -9.41 9.95
N SER A 78 10.83 -9.22 8.98
CA SER A 78 9.60 -10.01 8.91
C SER A 78 9.88 -11.50 8.70
N ARG A 79 10.78 -11.86 7.77
CA ARG A 79 11.16 -13.28 7.58
C ARG A 79 11.74 -13.90 8.84
N GLU A 80 12.46 -13.14 9.63
CA GLU A 80 13.09 -13.63 10.85
C GLU A 80 12.11 -13.73 12.02
N TYR A 81 11.24 -12.71 12.21
CA TYR A 81 10.47 -12.59 13.46
C TYR A 81 9.00 -12.97 13.30
N ALA A 82 8.35 -12.77 12.15
CA ALA A 82 6.94 -13.10 11.99
C ALA A 82 6.61 -14.56 12.30
N PRO A 83 7.42 -15.56 11.87
CA PRO A 83 7.19 -16.95 12.26
C PRO A 83 7.32 -17.20 13.77
N LYS A 84 8.17 -16.45 14.47
CA LYS A 84 8.35 -16.59 15.91
C LYS A 84 7.12 -16.07 16.68
N PHE A 85 6.55 -14.94 16.23
CA PHE A 85 5.27 -14.44 16.77
C PHE A 85 4.13 -15.42 16.51
N ALA A 86 4.04 -15.96 15.29
CA ALA A 86 3.03 -16.95 14.94
C ALA A 86 3.18 -18.24 15.77
N ALA A 87 4.40 -18.72 15.99
CA ALA A 87 4.69 -19.88 16.83
C ALA A 87 4.34 -19.64 18.31
N ALA A 88 4.38 -18.38 18.77
CA ALA A 88 3.96 -17.99 20.10
C ALA A 88 2.43 -17.84 20.24
N GLY A 89 1.66 -18.04 19.15
CA GLY A 89 0.20 -18.01 19.14
C GLY A 89 -0.43 -16.75 18.54
N ALA A 90 0.35 -15.76 18.14
CA ALA A 90 -0.16 -14.54 17.53
C ALA A 90 -0.58 -14.76 16.07
N VAL A 91 -1.66 -14.10 15.64
CA VAL A 91 -1.92 -13.90 14.21
C VAL A 91 -1.12 -12.69 13.74
N VAL A 92 -0.25 -12.88 12.75
CA VAL A 92 0.60 -11.83 12.20
C VAL A 92 -0.03 -11.23 10.95
N VAL A 93 -0.17 -9.90 10.89
CA VAL A 93 -0.50 -9.15 9.67
C VAL A 93 0.74 -8.38 9.22
N ASP A 94 1.36 -8.82 8.14
CA ASP A 94 2.65 -8.30 7.69
C ASP A 94 2.54 -7.36 6.49
N ASN A 95 2.96 -6.11 6.67
CA ASN A 95 2.97 -5.10 5.61
C ASN A 95 4.22 -5.16 4.71
N SER A 96 5.19 -6.02 5.00
CA SER A 96 6.38 -6.15 4.15
C SER A 96 6.13 -6.99 2.90
N SER A 97 7.10 -7.03 2.00
CA SER A 97 7.04 -7.90 0.82
C SER A 97 7.44 -9.36 1.09
N ALA A 98 7.77 -9.71 2.35
CA ALA A 98 8.37 -10.99 2.71
C ALA A 98 7.53 -12.21 2.29
N TRP A 99 6.22 -12.12 2.46
CA TRP A 99 5.29 -13.25 2.36
C TRP A 99 4.34 -13.18 1.17
N ARG A 100 4.33 -12.08 0.43
CA ARG A 100 3.36 -11.83 -0.66
C ARG A 100 3.40 -12.85 -1.79
N LYS A 101 4.53 -13.54 -1.99
CA LYS A 101 4.71 -14.60 -3.00
C LYS A 101 4.51 -16.01 -2.45
N ASP A 102 4.38 -16.16 -1.12
CA ASP A 102 4.21 -17.46 -0.48
C ASP A 102 2.76 -17.96 -0.67
N PRO A 103 2.54 -19.13 -1.31
CA PRO A 103 1.19 -19.66 -1.57
C PRO A 103 0.43 -20.08 -0.29
N GLU A 104 1.15 -20.34 0.81
CA GLU A 104 0.55 -20.71 2.10
C GLU A 104 0.27 -19.48 2.99
N VAL A 105 0.53 -18.27 2.51
CA VAL A 105 0.24 -17.03 3.22
C VAL A 105 -0.81 -16.25 2.42
N PRO A 106 -2.02 -16.02 2.93
CA PRO A 106 -3.04 -15.27 2.23
C PRO A 106 -2.60 -13.82 2.03
N LEU A 107 -2.94 -13.26 0.87
CA LEU A 107 -2.69 -11.87 0.49
C LEU A 107 -4.02 -11.12 0.49
N VAL A 108 -4.24 -10.22 1.46
CA VAL A 108 -5.59 -9.74 1.77
C VAL A 108 -5.74 -8.23 1.63
N VAL A 109 -6.76 -7.82 0.90
CA VAL A 109 -7.35 -6.48 0.93
C VAL A 109 -8.72 -6.59 1.59
N SER A 110 -8.92 -5.90 2.71
CA SER A 110 -10.09 -6.08 3.58
C SER A 110 -11.45 -5.88 2.90
N GLU A 111 -11.54 -5.04 1.87
CA GLU A 111 -12.77 -4.79 1.12
C GLU A 111 -12.95 -5.74 -0.09
N VAL A 112 -11.99 -6.61 -0.38
CA VAL A 112 -11.96 -7.39 -1.62
C VAL A 112 -12.08 -8.88 -1.36
N ASN A 113 -11.20 -9.41 -0.50
CA ASN A 113 -11.11 -10.83 -0.18
C ASN A 113 -10.91 -11.09 1.33
N PRO A 114 -11.77 -10.52 2.21
CA PRO A 114 -11.58 -10.62 3.66
C PRO A 114 -11.62 -12.08 4.18
N ASP A 115 -12.34 -12.97 3.51
CA ASP A 115 -12.48 -14.37 3.94
C ASP A 115 -11.17 -15.18 3.75
N ASP A 116 -10.24 -14.71 2.92
CA ASP A 116 -8.94 -15.36 2.75
C ASP A 116 -8.12 -15.39 4.05
N VAL A 117 -8.43 -14.53 5.03
CA VAL A 117 -7.78 -14.55 6.36
C VAL A 117 -7.97 -15.90 7.09
N ASP A 118 -9.00 -16.67 6.76
CA ASP A 118 -9.30 -17.94 7.40
C ASP A 118 -8.31 -19.05 6.98
N ASN A 119 -7.72 -18.93 5.78
CA ASN A 119 -6.71 -19.87 5.28
C ASN A 119 -5.29 -19.35 5.52
N ARG A 120 -4.83 -19.38 6.77
CA ARG A 120 -3.50 -18.91 7.21
C ARG A 120 -2.69 -20.00 7.94
N PRO A 121 -2.29 -21.09 7.28
CA PRO A 121 -1.64 -22.22 7.95
C PRO A 121 -0.33 -21.85 8.66
N LYS A 122 0.33 -20.74 8.24
CA LYS A 122 1.54 -20.24 8.90
C LYS A 122 1.26 -19.20 10.01
N GLY A 123 -0.02 -18.91 10.31
CA GLY A 123 -0.38 -17.86 11.27
C GLY A 123 -0.05 -16.42 10.77
N ILE A 124 0.32 -16.28 9.50
CA ILE A 124 0.74 -15.02 8.88
C ILE A 124 -0.23 -14.67 7.75
N ILE A 125 -0.58 -13.38 7.65
CA ILE A 125 -1.37 -12.78 6.58
C ILE A 125 -0.53 -11.68 5.96
N ALA A 126 -0.37 -11.67 4.64
CA ALA A 126 0.37 -10.66 3.91
C ALA A 126 -0.52 -9.48 3.52
N ASN A 127 -0.02 -8.27 3.74
CA ASN A 127 -0.61 -7.03 3.29
C ASN A 127 -0.02 -6.67 1.92
N PRO A 128 -0.83 -6.38 0.89
CA PRO A 128 -0.35 -6.15 -0.47
C PRO A 128 0.52 -4.91 -0.66
N ASN A 129 1.00 -4.72 -1.88
CA ASN A 129 1.68 -3.51 -2.32
C ASN A 129 0.72 -2.30 -2.34
N CYS A 130 1.25 -1.11 -2.09
CA CYS A 130 0.45 0.11 -1.96
C CYS A 130 -0.32 0.48 -3.24
N THR A 131 0.25 0.25 -4.43
CA THR A 131 -0.44 0.50 -5.70
C THR A 131 -1.56 -0.51 -5.92
N THR A 132 -1.34 -1.78 -5.60
CA THR A 132 -2.36 -2.83 -5.66
C THR A 132 -3.51 -2.52 -4.73
N MET A 133 -3.22 -2.14 -3.47
CA MET A 133 -4.26 -1.80 -2.49
C MET A 133 -5.10 -0.58 -2.89
N ALA A 134 -4.54 0.38 -3.61
CA ALA A 134 -5.31 1.51 -4.13
C ALA A 134 -6.26 1.09 -5.28
N ALA A 135 -5.86 0.12 -6.12
CA ALA A 135 -6.65 -0.30 -7.27
C ALA A 135 -7.76 -1.30 -6.94
N MET A 136 -7.50 -2.26 -6.03
CA MET A 136 -8.37 -3.42 -5.83
C MET A 136 -9.78 -3.09 -5.29
N PRO A 137 -9.98 -2.19 -4.30
CA PRO A 137 -11.31 -1.81 -3.85
C PRO A 137 -12.18 -1.18 -4.95
N VAL A 138 -11.54 -0.48 -5.90
CA VAL A 138 -12.22 0.12 -7.06
C VAL A 138 -12.57 -0.93 -8.11
N LEU A 139 -11.67 -1.87 -8.37
CA LEU A 139 -11.88 -2.89 -9.41
C LEU A 139 -12.87 -3.97 -9.00
N LYS A 140 -12.90 -4.38 -7.74
CA LYS A 140 -13.73 -5.50 -7.24
C LYS A 140 -15.21 -5.38 -7.63
N PRO A 141 -15.95 -4.30 -7.30
CA PRO A 141 -17.36 -4.19 -7.66
C PRO A 141 -17.61 -4.17 -9.17
N LEU A 142 -16.66 -3.61 -9.95
CA LEU A 142 -16.77 -3.57 -11.41
C LEU A 142 -16.55 -4.96 -12.03
N VAL A 143 -15.61 -5.72 -11.49
CA VAL A 143 -15.31 -7.11 -11.91
C VAL A 143 -16.51 -8.02 -11.64
N GLU A 144 -17.13 -7.90 -10.49
CA GLU A 144 -18.33 -8.68 -10.13
C GLU A 144 -19.52 -8.34 -11.03
N ALA A 145 -19.79 -7.06 -11.24
CA ALA A 145 -20.91 -6.61 -12.06
C ALA A 145 -20.76 -6.99 -13.54
N ALA A 146 -19.53 -6.98 -14.06
CA ALA A 146 -19.24 -7.32 -15.46
C ALA A 146 -18.94 -8.83 -15.66
N GLY A 147 -19.09 -9.66 -14.64
CA GLY A 147 -18.88 -11.11 -14.72
C GLY A 147 -17.42 -11.52 -14.95
N GLY A 148 -16.46 -10.68 -14.59
CA GLY A 148 -15.02 -10.94 -14.65
C GLY A 148 -14.21 -9.84 -15.32
N ILE A 149 -12.88 -9.97 -15.25
CA ILE A 149 -11.91 -9.09 -15.87
C ILE A 149 -10.94 -9.88 -16.73
N LYS A 150 -10.59 -9.38 -17.90
CA LYS A 150 -9.69 -10.03 -18.86
C LYS A 150 -8.31 -9.40 -18.91
N ARG A 151 -8.26 -8.07 -18.84
CA ARG A 151 -7.02 -7.33 -19.04
C ARG A 151 -6.98 -6.07 -18.20
N LEU A 152 -5.79 -5.74 -17.72
CA LEU A 152 -5.52 -4.58 -16.89
C LEU A 152 -4.22 -3.91 -17.35
N PHE A 153 -4.30 -2.65 -17.80
CA PHE A 153 -3.15 -1.80 -18.01
C PHE A 153 -3.15 -0.71 -16.97
N VAL A 154 -2.00 -0.54 -16.29
CA VAL A 154 -1.88 0.43 -15.20
C VAL A 154 -0.60 1.22 -15.34
N SER A 155 -0.71 2.55 -15.35
CA SER A 155 0.41 3.44 -15.11
C SER A 155 0.28 4.03 -13.72
N SER A 156 1.30 3.86 -12.88
CA SER A 156 1.30 4.41 -11.53
C SER A 156 2.24 5.59 -11.40
N TYR A 157 1.78 6.63 -10.72
CA TYR A 157 2.53 7.83 -10.34
C TYR A 157 2.72 7.79 -8.83
N GLN A 158 3.92 7.34 -8.42
CA GLN A 158 4.18 6.97 -7.04
C GLN A 158 4.94 8.04 -6.27
N ALA A 159 4.38 8.46 -5.15
CA ALA A 159 4.97 9.42 -4.24
C ALA A 159 6.27 8.92 -3.58
N VAL A 160 7.15 9.84 -3.21
CA VAL A 160 8.46 9.53 -2.59
C VAL A 160 8.36 8.89 -1.21
N SER A 161 7.25 9.07 -0.47
CA SER A 161 7.04 8.41 0.83
C SER A 161 7.01 6.89 0.73
N GLY A 162 6.73 6.33 -0.46
CA GLY A 162 6.85 4.90 -0.75
C GLY A 162 8.29 4.37 -0.62
N SER A 163 9.29 5.24 -0.79
CA SER A 163 10.72 4.96 -0.54
C SER A 163 11.15 5.31 0.90
N GLY A 164 10.19 5.57 1.79
CA GLY A 164 10.44 5.88 3.19
C GLY A 164 11.02 7.28 3.42
N ARG A 165 11.61 7.49 4.61
CA ARG A 165 12.14 8.80 5.01
C ARG A 165 13.26 9.31 4.09
N ALA A 166 14.04 8.42 3.51
CA ALA A 166 15.15 8.79 2.62
C ALA A 166 14.61 9.44 1.34
N GLY A 167 13.57 8.86 0.71
CA GLY A 167 12.94 9.46 -0.48
C GLY A 167 12.34 10.84 -0.20
N VAL A 168 11.68 10.99 0.96
CA VAL A 168 11.13 12.28 1.40
C VAL A 168 12.25 13.31 1.59
N ALA A 169 13.35 12.94 2.25
CA ALA A 169 14.49 13.82 2.49
C ALA A 169 15.19 14.23 1.18
N GLU A 170 15.33 13.29 0.23
CA GLU A 170 15.94 13.58 -1.07
C GLU A 170 15.11 14.59 -1.87
N LEU A 171 13.79 14.36 -2.00
CA LEU A 171 12.91 15.33 -2.65
C LEU A 171 13.00 16.72 -1.99
N THR A 172 12.97 16.76 -0.65
CA THR A 172 13.02 18.02 0.09
C THR A 172 14.33 18.78 -0.20
N SER A 173 15.47 18.10 -0.09
CA SER A 173 16.78 18.72 -0.32
C SER A 173 16.95 19.23 -1.76
N GLN A 174 16.44 18.50 -2.75
CA GLN A 174 16.47 18.93 -4.15
C GLN A 174 15.56 20.11 -4.42
N ILE A 175 14.34 20.15 -3.84
CA ILE A 175 13.44 21.30 -3.93
C ILE A 175 14.10 22.53 -3.29
N GLU A 176 14.65 22.41 -2.08
CA GLU A 176 15.32 23.52 -1.37
C GLU A 176 16.52 24.07 -2.13
N ALA A 177 17.24 23.23 -2.89
CA ALA A 177 18.32 23.66 -3.76
C ALA A 177 17.78 24.36 -5.03
N GLY A 178 16.76 23.77 -5.67
CA GLY A 178 16.20 24.26 -6.92
C GLY A 178 15.52 25.61 -6.79
N VAL A 179 14.74 25.85 -5.73
CA VAL A 179 14.01 27.12 -5.53
C VAL A 179 14.92 28.34 -5.33
N LYS A 180 16.21 28.14 -5.14
CA LYS A 180 17.21 29.21 -5.06
C LYS A 180 17.81 29.58 -6.42
N GLN A 181 17.38 28.93 -7.50
CA GLN A 181 17.91 29.07 -8.85
C GLN A 181 16.79 29.50 -9.82
N ASP A 182 17.11 29.70 -11.08
CA ASP A 182 16.13 30.06 -12.11
C ASP A 182 15.30 28.82 -12.55
N LEU A 183 14.23 28.56 -11.82
CA LEU A 183 13.30 27.47 -12.18
C LEU A 183 12.60 27.66 -13.53
N ALA A 184 12.38 28.92 -13.95
CA ALA A 184 11.73 29.19 -15.23
C ALA A 184 12.60 28.73 -16.41
N GLY A 185 13.92 28.75 -16.24
CA GLY A 185 14.87 28.23 -17.22
C GLY A 185 14.69 26.76 -17.54
N LEU A 186 14.13 25.95 -16.61
CA LEU A 186 13.83 24.52 -16.85
C LEU A 186 12.86 24.30 -18.02
N ALA A 187 12.03 25.29 -18.35
CA ALA A 187 11.15 25.20 -19.52
C ALA A 187 11.93 25.17 -20.86
N LEU A 188 13.19 25.60 -20.85
CA LEU A 188 14.04 25.71 -22.05
C LEU A 188 15.25 24.74 -22.00
N ASP A 189 15.81 24.50 -20.83
CA ASP A 189 16.98 23.63 -20.62
C ASP A 189 16.88 22.89 -19.29
N GLY A 190 16.82 21.58 -19.29
CA GLY A 190 16.79 20.75 -18.09
C GLY A 190 18.04 20.90 -17.20
N ARG A 191 19.09 21.56 -17.68
CA ARG A 191 20.33 21.87 -16.93
C ARG A 191 20.34 23.28 -16.34
N ALA A 192 19.23 24.02 -16.45
CA ALA A 192 19.10 25.39 -15.92
C ALA A 192 19.26 25.45 -14.39
N VAL A 193 19.01 24.33 -13.71
CA VAL A 193 19.25 24.19 -12.28
C VAL A 193 20.19 23.03 -11.98
N THR A 194 20.99 23.20 -10.92
CA THR A 194 21.85 22.14 -10.37
C THR A 194 21.22 21.62 -9.09
N LEU A 195 20.89 20.33 -9.07
CA LEU A 195 20.29 19.66 -7.93
C LEU A 195 21.32 18.77 -7.22
N PRO A 196 21.16 18.50 -5.91
CA PRO A 196 21.95 17.49 -5.23
C PRO A 196 21.87 16.13 -5.96
N GLU A 197 22.98 15.42 -5.97
CA GLU A 197 23.06 14.07 -6.57
C GLU A 197 22.01 13.14 -5.94
N PRO A 198 21.31 12.33 -6.76
CA PRO A 198 20.35 11.38 -6.26
C PRO A 198 21.05 10.23 -5.51
N GLY A 199 20.44 9.80 -4.40
CA GLY A 199 20.95 8.68 -3.59
C GLY A 199 19.93 7.56 -3.45
N VAL A 200 18.65 7.88 -3.59
CA VAL A 200 17.53 6.92 -3.52
C VAL A 200 17.04 6.54 -4.91
N TYR A 201 17.03 7.49 -5.83
CA TYR A 201 16.56 7.31 -7.21
C TYR A 201 17.72 7.32 -8.20
N VAL A 202 17.46 6.85 -9.41
CA VAL A 202 18.45 6.80 -10.50
C VAL A 202 18.69 8.14 -11.18
N ALA A 203 17.82 9.11 -10.91
CA ALA A 203 17.88 10.48 -11.42
C ALA A 203 17.28 11.42 -10.35
N PRO A 204 17.54 12.74 -10.41
CA PRO A 204 16.89 13.69 -9.54
C PRO A 204 15.37 13.59 -9.62
N ILE A 205 14.70 13.60 -8.47
CA ILE A 205 13.24 13.46 -8.42
C ILE A 205 12.51 14.81 -8.41
N ALA A 206 13.14 15.88 -7.92
CA ALA A 206 12.51 17.20 -7.95
C ALA A 206 12.42 17.71 -9.38
N PHE A 207 11.24 18.24 -9.75
CA PHE A 207 10.93 18.78 -11.07
C PHE A 207 10.99 17.77 -12.21
N ASP A 208 10.98 16.47 -11.91
CA ASP A 208 11.14 15.38 -12.88
C ASP A 208 10.18 14.23 -12.60
N VAL A 209 10.06 13.31 -13.56
CA VAL A 209 9.40 12.01 -13.42
C VAL A 209 10.38 10.91 -13.75
N VAL A 210 10.53 9.93 -12.85
CA VAL A 210 11.49 8.83 -13.01
C VAL A 210 10.72 7.55 -13.33
N PRO A 211 10.70 7.06 -14.59
CA PRO A 211 9.93 5.89 -15.00
C PRO A 211 10.63 4.58 -14.60
N LEU A 212 11.06 4.52 -13.36
CA LEU A 212 11.69 3.36 -12.74
C LEU A 212 11.37 3.37 -11.24
N ALA A 213 10.30 2.70 -10.83
CA ALA A 213 10.01 2.48 -9.42
C ALA A 213 10.38 1.04 -9.05
N GLY A 214 11.19 0.87 -8.00
CA GLY A 214 11.76 -0.41 -7.61
C GLY A 214 13.05 -0.75 -8.36
N SER A 215 13.34 -2.04 -8.50
CA SER A 215 14.53 -2.56 -9.17
C SER A 215 14.14 -3.49 -10.31
N ILE A 216 14.84 -3.43 -11.44
CA ILE A 216 14.67 -4.39 -12.53
C ILE A 216 14.92 -5.80 -12.01
N VAL A 217 14.04 -6.73 -12.34
CA VAL A 217 14.14 -8.13 -11.96
C VAL A 217 14.93 -8.90 -13.00
N ASP A 218 15.91 -9.68 -12.57
CA ASP A 218 16.75 -10.48 -13.45
C ASP A 218 16.04 -11.80 -13.86
N ASP A 219 15.00 -11.67 -14.70
CA ASP A 219 14.24 -12.80 -15.24
C ASP A 219 13.99 -12.68 -16.76
N GLY A 220 14.63 -11.71 -17.39
CA GLY A 220 14.50 -11.43 -18.81
C GLY A 220 13.25 -10.65 -19.23
N SER A 221 12.39 -10.26 -18.29
CA SER A 221 11.18 -9.46 -18.58
C SER A 221 11.45 -7.96 -18.70
N GLU A 222 12.58 -7.49 -18.16
CA GLU A 222 12.91 -6.07 -17.99
C GLU A 222 11.89 -5.28 -17.12
N GLU A 223 11.01 -5.99 -16.43
CA GLU A 223 10.08 -5.38 -15.48
C GLU A 223 10.75 -5.06 -14.15
N THR A 224 10.27 -4.03 -13.47
CA THR A 224 10.63 -3.79 -12.08
C THR A 224 9.86 -4.72 -11.14
N ASP A 225 10.37 -4.91 -9.94
CA ASP A 225 9.66 -5.65 -8.90
C ASP A 225 8.33 -5.00 -8.52
N GLU A 226 8.17 -3.67 -8.66
CA GLU A 226 6.89 -2.96 -8.47
C GLU A 226 5.86 -3.35 -9.57
N GLU A 227 6.27 -3.42 -10.82
CA GLU A 227 5.42 -3.83 -11.94
C GLU A 227 4.99 -5.30 -11.81
N GLN A 228 5.90 -6.18 -11.42
CA GLN A 228 5.58 -7.57 -11.13
C GLN A 228 4.65 -7.75 -9.95
N LYS A 229 4.78 -6.94 -8.88
CA LYS A 229 3.84 -6.96 -7.74
C LYS A 229 2.43 -6.63 -8.21
N LEU A 230 2.26 -5.58 -8.98
CA LEU A 230 0.95 -5.19 -9.52
C LEU A 230 0.28 -6.35 -10.25
N ARG A 231 1.00 -7.04 -11.13
CA ARG A 231 0.49 -8.21 -11.86
C ARG A 231 0.17 -9.39 -10.94
N ASN A 232 1.14 -9.81 -10.15
CA ASN A 232 1.02 -11.04 -9.36
C ASN A 232 0.02 -10.91 -8.20
N GLU A 233 -0.01 -9.75 -7.57
CA GLU A 233 -0.90 -9.48 -6.45
C GLU A 233 -2.35 -9.29 -6.91
N SER A 234 -2.60 -8.58 -8.03
CA SER A 234 -3.95 -8.44 -8.61
C SER A 234 -4.57 -9.81 -8.92
N ARG A 235 -3.80 -10.71 -9.51
CA ARG A 235 -4.25 -12.09 -9.82
C ARG A 235 -4.67 -12.85 -8.57
N ARG A 236 -3.88 -12.72 -7.49
CA ARG A 236 -4.17 -13.40 -6.22
C ARG A 236 -5.39 -12.83 -5.52
N ILE A 237 -5.45 -11.51 -5.37
CA ILE A 237 -6.50 -10.82 -4.61
C ILE A 237 -7.86 -10.93 -5.30
N LEU A 238 -7.89 -10.84 -6.64
CA LEU A 238 -9.13 -11.00 -7.43
C LEU A 238 -9.47 -12.46 -7.73
N HIS A 239 -8.66 -13.43 -7.29
CA HIS A 239 -8.80 -14.84 -7.60
C HIS A 239 -8.92 -15.12 -9.13
N THR A 240 -8.17 -14.37 -9.92
CA THR A 240 -8.15 -14.44 -11.39
C THR A 240 -6.72 -14.71 -11.87
N PRO A 241 -6.24 -15.97 -11.81
CA PRO A 241 -4.85 -16.33 -12.08
C PRO A 241 -4.39 -15.98 -13.50
N ASP A 242 -5.32 -16.02 -14.46
CA ASP A 242 -5.04 -15.76 -15.89
C ASP A 242 -5.22 -14.30 -16.29
N LEU A 243 -5.47 -13.38 -15.35
CA LEU A 243 -5.61 -11.96 -15.65
C LEU A 243 -4.36 -11.43 -16.36
N ALA A 244 -4.55 -10.90 -17.58
CA ALA A 244 -3.48 -10.24 -18.30
C ALA A 244 -3.25 -8.84 -17.71
N VAL A 245 -2.07 -8.62 -17.11
CA VAL A 245 -1.71 -7.34 -16.48
C VAL A 245 -0.40 -6.84 -17.05
N SER A 246 -0.38 -5.57 -17.45
CA SER A 246 0.83 -4.83 -17.78
C SER A 246 0.84 -3.52 -17.00
N GLY A 247 1.98 -3.20 -16.40
CA GLY A 247 2.13 -1.99 -15.59
C GLY A 247 3.40 -1.22 -15.96
N THR A 248 3.35 0.10 -15.77
CA THR A 248 4.53 0.97 -15.76
C THR A 248 4.51 1.77 -14.47
N CYS A 249 5.56 1.64 -13.68
CA CYS A 249 5.66 2.27 -12.39
C CYS A 249 6.62 3.47 -12.41
N VAL A 250 6.09 4.66 -12.18
CA VAL A 250 6.81 5.94 -12.27
C VAL A 250 6.92 6.59 -10.89
N ARG A 251 8.09 7.09 -10.52
CA ARG A 251 8.24 7.97 -9.36
C ARG A 251 7.99 9.41 -9.80
N VAL A 252 7.28 10.15 -8.95
CA VAL A 252 6.92 11.56 -9.20
C VAL A 252 7.29 12.43 -7.98
N PRO A 253 7.49 13.75 -8.16
CA PRO A 253 7.90 14.66 -7.10
C PRO A 253 6.73 15.04 -6.19
N VAL A 254 6.08 14.03 -5.64
CA VAL A 254 4.92 14.12 -4.73
C VAL A 254 5.30 13.46 -3.40
N TYR A 255 5.03 14.12 -2.30
CA TYR A 255 5.43 13.62 -0.97
C TYR A 255 4.65 12.37 -0.55
N THR A 256 3.32 12.36 -0.72
CA THR A 256 2.46 11.24 -0.35
C THR A 256 1.25 11.15 -1.28
N GLY A 257 0.66 9.96 -1.36
CA GLY A 257 -0.44 9.64 -2.27
C GLY A 257 0.05 9.10 -3.61
N HIS A 258 -0.35 7.87 -3.95
CA HIS A 258 -0.11 7.29 -5.28
C HIS A 258 -1.32 7.50 -6.16
N THR A 259 -1.07 7.87 -7.42
CA THR A 259 -2.11 7.97 -8.44
C THR A 259 -1.89 6.87 -9.48
N LEU A 260 -2.98 6.25 -9.93
CA LEU A 260 -2.97 5.23 -10.97
C LEU A 260 -3.92 5.62 -12.09
N THR A 261 -3.46 5.52 -13.33
CA THR A 261 -4.34 5.47 -14.50
C THR A 261 -4.57 4.01 -14.84
N ILE A 262 -5.82 3.60 -14.88
CA ILE A 262 -6.23 2.20 -15.07
C ILE A 262 -7.07 2.09 -16.34
N HIS A 263 -6.68 1.20 -17.23
CA HIS A 263 -7.48 0.71 -18.34
C HIS A 263 -7.85 -0.75 -18.03
N ALA A 264 -9.12 -1.02 -17.86
CA ALA A 264 -9.63 -2.35 -17.51
C ALA A 264 -10.58 -2.87 -18.58
N GLU A 265 -10.27 -4.05 -19.11
CA GLU A 265 -11.16 -4.79 -20.02
C GLU A 265 -11.87 -5.90 -19.24
N PHE A 266 -13.18 -5.84 -19.23
CA PHE A 266 -14.05 -6.78 -18.52
C PHE A 266 -14.57 -7.90 -19.42
N ALA A 267 -15.14 -8.94 -18.80
CA ALA A 267 -15.75 -10.05 -19.53
C ALA A 267 -17.07 -9.66 -20.19
N GLY A 268 -17.89 -8.89 -19.51
CA GLY A 268 -19.17 -8.36 -19.97
C GLY A 268 -19.17 -6.84 -20.09
N ASP A 269 -20.29 -6.32 -20.54
CA ASP A 269 -20.49 -4.88 -20.72
C ASP A 269 -20.64 -4.16 -19.38
N ILE A 270 -20.02 -3.00 -19.28
CA ILE A 270 -20.13 -2.07 -18.17
C ILE A 270 -19.96 -0.63 -18.66
N THR A 271 -20.96 0.20 -18.42
CA THR A 271 -20.91 1.61 -18.82
C THR A 271 -20.31 2.49 -17.71
N PRO A 272 -19.79 3.69 -18.03
CA PRO A 272 -19.32 4.63 -17.03
C PRO A 272 -20.36 5.02 -15.99
N ASP A 273 -21.64 5.10 -16.36
CA ASP A 273 -22.72 5.44 -15.42
C ASP A 273 -23.02 4.29 -14.46
N GLN A 274 -23.03 3.04 -14.95
CA GLN A 274 -23.10 1.87 -14.09
C GLN A 274 -21.92 1.81 -13.13
N ALA A 275 -20.70 2.07 -13.62
CA ALA A 275 -19.51 2.10 -12.79
C ALA A 275 -19.62 3.15 -11.69
N ARG A 276 -20.10 4.36 -11.98
CA ARG A 276 -20.30 5.40 -10.96
C ARG A 276 -21.30 4.98 -9.87
N VAL A 277 -22.40 4.36 -10.26
CA VAL A 277 -23.40 3.85 -9.28
C VAL A 277 -22.78 2.80 -8.36
N LEU A 278 -22.06 1.83 -8.92
CA LEU A 278 -21.40 0.78 -8.14
C LEU A 278 -20.33 1.33 -7.20
N LEU A 279 -19.52 2.27 -7.70
CA LEU A 279 -18.40 2.85 -6.94
C LEU A 279 -18.87 3.84 -5.86
N ALA A 280 -20.03 4.44 -5.99
CA ALA A 280 -20.62 5.28 -4.96
C ALA A 280 -20.96 4.49 -3.68
N GLU A 281 -21.27 3.21 -3.80
CA GLU A 281 -21.63 2.31 -2.69
C GLU A 281 -20.45 1.40 -2.27
N ALA A 282 -19.32 1.47 -2.99
CA ALA A 282 -18.19 0.59 -2.73
C ALA A 282 -17.46 0.97 -1.43
N PRO A 283 -17.21 0.02 -0.51
CA PRO A 283 -16.52 0.31 0.73
C PRO A 283 -15.08 0.78 0.48
N GLY A 284 -14.65 1.82 1.20
CA GLY A 284 -13.31 2.38 1.09
C GLY A 284 -13.04 3.15 -0.22
N VAL A 285 -14.08 3.47 -1.00
CA VAL A 285 -13.99 4.21 -2.26
C VAL A 285 -14.80 5.50 -2.18
N ARG A 286 -14.28 6.57 -2.78
CA ARG A 286 -14.95 7.87 -2.87
C ARG A 286 -14.88 8.41 -4.29
N LEU A 287 -16.02 8.71 -4.88
CA LEU A 287 -16.12 9.38 -6.19
C LEU A 287 -15.75 10.86 -6.08
N VAL A 288 -14.89 11.30 -7.00
CA VAL A 288 -14.53 12.71 -7.21
C VAL A 288 -14.36 12.96 -8.70
N ASP A 289 -14.38 14.23 -9.13
CA ASP A 289 -14.19 14.55 -10.57
C ASP A 289 -12.75 14.30 -11.01
N VAL A 290 -11.78 14.80 -10.21
CA VAL A 290 -10.34 14.70 -10.49
C VAL A 290 -9.62 14.23 -9.23
N PRO A 291 -9.32 12.94 -9.09
CA PRO A 291 -8.59 12.43 -7.94
C PRO A 291 -7.13 12.86 -7.98
N THR A 292 -6.68 13.50 -6.89
CA THR A 292 -5.29 13.95 -6.74
C THR A 292 -4.63 13.33 -5.52
N PRO A 293 -3.32 13.12 -5.53
CA PRO A 293 -2.61 12.59 -4.36
C PRO A 293 -2.67 13.54 -3.16
N LEU A 294 -2.69 14.85 -3.38
CA LEU A 294 -2.78 15.83 -2.29
C LEU A 294 -4.15 15.76 -1.59
N GLU A 295 -5.23 15.53 -2.33
CA GLU A 295 -6.56 15.34 -1.76
C GLU A 295 -6.69 13.98 -1.07
N ALA A 296 -6.04 12.94 -1.57
CA ALA A 296 -6.06 11.61 -0.99
C ALA A 296 -5.24 11.51 0.32
N ALA A 297 -4.23 12.38 0.49
CA ALA A 297 -3.36 12.35 1.65
C ALA A 297 -4.14 12.52 2.97
N GLY A 298 -3.94 11.60 3.91
CA GLY A 298 -4.61 11.58 5.21
C GLY A 298 -6.03 10.99 5.18
N ARG A 299 -6.55 10.55 4.01
CA ARG A 299 -7.87 9.91 3.92
C ARG A 299 -7.76 8.38 3.99
N ASP A 300 -8.83 7.77 4.49
CA ASP A 300 -8.98 6.32 4.51
C ASP A 300 -9.47 5.78 3.16
N GLU A 301 -10.34 6.54 2.48
CA GLU A 301 -10.90 6.16 1.20
C GLU A 301 -9.90 6.39 0.06
N VAL A 302 -10.01 5.52 -0.93
CA VAL A 302 -9.38 5.70 -2.23
C VAL A 302 -10.28 6.58 -3.08
N LEU A 303 -9.73 7.67 -3.63
CA LEU A 303 -10.44 8.55 -4.55
C LEU A 303 -10.46 7.95 -5.95
N VAL A 304 -11.60 7.95 -6.61
CA VAL A 304 -11.74 7.52 -8.00
C VAL A 304 -12.51 8.55 -8.82
N GLY A 305 -12.04 8.81 -10.03
CA GLY A 305 -12.66 9.75 -10.94
C GLY A 305 -12.21 9.56 -12.38
N ARG A 306 -12.51 10.55 -13.25
CA ARG A 306 -12.16 10.47 -14.67
C ARG A 306 -12.68 9.20 -15.35
N ILE A 307 -13.79 8.63 -14.86
CA ILE A 307 -14.38 7.37 -15.35
C ILE A 307 -15.00 7.63 -16.73
N ARG A 308 -14.56 6.84 -17.72
CA ARG A 308 -15.04 6.93 -19.11
C ARG A 308 -14.93 5.60 -19.82
N GLN A 309 -15.68 5.43 -20.90
CA GLN A 309 -15.55 4.27 -21.78
C GLN A 309 -14.15 4.27 -22.42
N ASP A 310 -13.50 3.11 -22.46
CA ASP A 310 -12.24 2.93 -23.17
C ASP A 310 -12.51 2.77 -24.67
N GLN A 311 -12.02 3.72 -25.48
CA GLN A 311 -12.20 3.71 -26.92
C GLN A 311 -11.30 2.68 -27.63
N ALA A 312 -10.35 2.07 -26.91
CA ALA A 312 -9.47 1.03 -27.45
C ALA A 312 -10.06 -0.39 -27.30
N VAL A 313 -11.22 -0.52 -26.65
CA VAL A 313 -11.89 -1.80 -26.41
C VAL A 313 -13.26 -1.81 -27.10
N ASP A 314 -13.52 -2.84 -27.89
CA ASP A 314 -14.80 -3.01 -28.60
C ASP A 314 -15.98 -3.19 -27.63
N GLY A 315 -17.10 -2.57 -27.97
CA GLY A 315 -18.31 -2.58 -27.16
C GLY A 315 -18.14 -1.77 -25.85
N ASN A 316 -18.96 -2.08 -24.86
CA ASN A 316 -18.92 -1.42 -23.54
C ASN A 316 -18.11 -2.21 -22.50
N ARG A 317 -17.11 -2.98 -22.93
CA ARG A 317 -16.33 -3.85 -22.04
C ARG A 317 -15.09 -3.20 -21.47
N GLY A 318 -14.73 -2.00 -21.87
CA GLY A 318 -13.54 -1.29 -21.42
C GLY A 318 -13.86 -0.03 -20.65
N LEU A 319 -13.24 0.15 -19.48
CA LEU A 319 -13.27 1.41 -18.74
C LEU A 319 -11.88 1.97 -18.54
N VAL A 320 -11.78 3.29 -18.65
CA VAL A 320 -10.63 4.06 -18.17
C VAL A 320 -11.05 4.83 -16.93
N LEU A 321 -10.24 4.75 -15.88
CA LEU A 321 -10.46 5.48 -14.64
C LEU A 321 -9.12 5.91 -14.01
N VAL A 322 -9.17 6.92 -13.18
CA VAL A 322 -8.02 7.39 -12.40
C VAL A 322 -8.33 7.18 -10.93
N VAL A 323 -7.36 6.65 -10.21
CA VAL A 323 -7.46 6.35 -8.79
C VAL A 323 -6.35 7.09 -8.06
N SER A 324 -6.63 7.67 -6.90
CA SER A 324 -5.59 8.23 -6.03
C SER A 324 -5.84 7.82 -4.58
N GLY A 325 -4.81 7.30 -3.91
CA GLY A 325 -4.92 6.81 -2.54
C GLY A 325 -3.70 7.16 -1.69
N ASP A 326 -3.89 7.35 -0.40
CA ASP A 326 -2.79 7.53 0.55
C ASP A 326 -2.01 6.23 0.70
N ASN A 327 -0.76 6.23 0.22
CA ASN A 327 0.11 5.06 0.22
C ASN A 327 0.61 4.64 1.61
N LEU A 328 0.49 5.50 2.62
CA LEU A 328 0.85 5.19 4.00
C LEU A 328 -0.37 4.74 4.82
N ARG A 329 -1.59 5.22 4.46
CA ARG A 329 -2.86 4.79 5.06
C ARG A 329 -3.40 3.56 4.32
N LYS A 330 -4.30 3.72 3.35
CA LYS A 330 -4.87 2.56 2.63
C LYS A 330 -3.81 1.70 1.97
N GLY A 331 -2.78 2.31 1.41
CA GLY A 331 -1.67 1.61 0.77
C GLY A 331 -0.73 0.86 1.73
N ALA A 332 -0.91 0.93 3.06
CA ALA A 332 -0.05 0.26 4.03
C ALA A 332 -0.77 0.01 5.37
N ALA A 333 -0.71 1.00 6.28
CA ALA A 333 -1.13 0.86 7.66
C ALA A 333 -2.61 0.57 7.83
N LEU A 334 -3.48 1.25 7.07
CA LEU A 334 -4.92 1.12 7.20
C LEU A 334 -5.38 -0.28 6.81
N ASN A 335 -4.95 -0.79 5.65
CA ASN A 335 -5.35 -2.13 5.25
C ASN A 335 -4.86 -3.19 6.26
N ALA A 336 -3.64 -3.04 6.81
CA ALA A 336 -3.15 -3.95 7.83
C ALA A 336 -4.00 -3.91 9.11
N VAL A 337 -4.44 -2.72 9.54
CA VAL A 337 -5.34 -2.58 10.69
C VAL A 337 -6.74 -3.13 10.38
N GLN A 338 -7.29 -2.88 9.19
CA GLN A 338 -8.56 -3.43 8.75
C GLN A 338 -8.53 -4.96 8.67
N VAL A 339 -7.44 -5.55 8.15
CA VAL A 339 -7.24 -7.01 8.18
C VAL A 339 -7.16 -7.52 9.62
N ALA A 340 -6.48 -6.81 10.53
CA ALA A 340 -6.48 -7.15 11.95
C ALA A 340 -7.88 -7.06 12.58
N GLU A 341 -8.73 -6.12 12.15
CA GLU A 341 -10.15 -6.04 12.56
C GLU A 341 -10.95 -7.28 12.11
N VAL A 342 -10.75 -7.71 10.86
CA VAL A 342 -11.36 -8.96 10.35
C VAL A 342 -10.89 -10.16 11.19
N VAL A 343 -9.59 -10.26 11.45
CA VAL A 343 -9.01 -11.32 12.31
C VAL A 343 -9.63 -11.26 13.71
N ALA A 344 -9.73 -10.09 14.32
CA ALA A 344 -10.32 -9.92 15.66
C ALA A 344 -11.79 -10.37 15.72
N GLN A 345 -12.55 -10.20 14.63
CA GLN A 345 -13.92 -10.74 14.51
C GLN A 345 -13.95 -12.27 14.43
N ARG A 346 -12.97 -12.90 13.75
CA ARG A 346 -12.87 -14.35 13.61
C ARG A 346 -12.36 -15.06 14.87
N LEU A 347 -11.61 -14.35 15.74
CA LEU A 347 -11.08 -14.89 17.00
C LEU A 347 -12.08 -14.82 18.17
N ARG A 348 -13.20 -14.12 18.01
CA ARG A 348 -14.31 -14.04 18.99
C ARG A 348 -15.31 -15.15 18.78
#